data_152d715e864c5dd6f5c5e761d2ff76e0
#
_entry.id   152d715e864c5dd6f5c5e761d2ff76e0
#
_cell.length_a   1.000
_cell.length_b   1.000
_cell.length_c   1.000
_cell.angle_alpha   90.00
_cell.angle_beta   90.00
_cell.angle_gamma   90.00
#
_symmetry.space_group_name_H-M   'P 1'
#
loop_
_entity.id
_entity.type
_entity.pdbx_description
1 polymer ?
#
loop_
_entity_poly.entity_id
_entity_poly.type
_entity_poly.pdbx_seq_one_letter_code
_entity_poly.pdbx_strand_id
1 'polypeptide(L)'
;NRYLNNLLSKNFNRSDLVISLGGGITGDVAGFVASIFKRGINFINIPTTLLAQVDSAVGGKTGINSIHGKNLIGSFYQPKLVISDTTFINSLSRKEMVCGYAEILKHSIIKDKNFFKWLEKNSKAILEKKNSELTYAIKKSCLIKTHFVNRDVNEKGLRMILNFGHTFAHAIEIKNNFSKKITHGEAVLSGMILETKLSELKKICTRNILERIKKIYLENHLSYTYKKFSNKNSISNLLPFLKNDKKNND
;
A
#
# COMPACT_ATOMS: atom_id res chain seq x y z
N ASN A 1 -20.83 7.41 -11.79
CA ASN A 1 -21.67 7.91 -12.92
C ASN A 1 -21.11 9.20 -13.54
N ARG A 2 -20.66 10.25 -12.77
CA ARG A 2 -20.22 11.54 -13.33
C ARG A 2 -19.15 11.42 -14.42
N TYR A 3 -18.08 10.66 -14.17
CA TYR A 3 -16.99 10.48 -15.15
C TYR A 3 -17.47 9.73 -16.41
N LEU A 4 -18.26 8.68 -16.24
CA LEU A 4 -18.81 7.92 -17.37
C LEU A 4 -19.71 8.78 -18.25
N ASN A 5 -20.60 9.57 -17.65
CA ASN A 5 -21.48 10.49 -18.39
C ASN A 5 -20.66 11.55 -19.14
N ASN A 6 -19.57 12.08 -18.55
CA ASN A 6 -18.69 13.02 -19.24
C ASN A 6 -18.00 12.39 -20.46
N LEU A 7 -17.55 11.15 -20.35
CA LEU A 7 -16.93 10.45 -21.47
C LEU A 7 -17.95 10.18 -22.59
N LEU A 8 -19.18 9.78 -22.23
CA LEU A 8 -20.26 9.54 -23.21
C LEU A 8 -20.69 10.84 -23.90
N SER A 9 -20.92 11.92 -23.15
CA SER A 9 -21.35 13.20 -23.71
C SER A 9 -20.33 13.85 -24.64
N LYS A 10 -19.06 13.51 -24.48
CA LYS A 10 -17.95 13.98 -25.34
C LYS A 10 -17.57 12.98 -26.44
N ASN A 11 -18.43 11.98 -26.69
CA ASN A 11 -18.28 10.99 -27.75
C ASN A 11 -16.95 10.17 -27.69
N PHE A 12 -16.36 9.97 -26.50
CA PHE A 12 -15.24 9.09 -26.37
C PHE A 12 -15.56 7.67 -26.85
N ASN A 13 -14.59 6.99 -27.45
CA ASN A 13 -14.74 5.64 -27.99
C ASN A 13 -13.64 4.70 -27.46
N ARG A 14 -13.63 3.44 -27.92
CA ARG A 14 -12.69 2.41 -27.43
C ARG A 14 -11.23 2.62 -27.84
N SER A 15 -10.99 3.41 -28.88
CA SER A 15 -9.63 3.74 -29.33
C SER A 15 -9.01 4.88 -28.52
N ASP A 16 -9.82 5.58 -27.73
CA ASP A 16 -9.33 6.66 -26.88
C ASP A 16 -8.58 6.10 -25.64
N LEU A 17 -7.89 6.99 -24.95
CA LEU A 17 -7.03 6.67 -23.84
C LEU A 17 -7.38 7.51 -22.61
N VAL A 18 -7.48 6.88 -21.45
CA VAL A 18 -7.54 7.57 -20.16
C VAL A 18 -6.13 7.71 -19.60
N ILE A 19 -5.74 8.92 -19.23
CA ILE A 19 -4.50 9.18 -18.49
C ILE A 19 -4.88 9.58 -17.07
N SER A 20 -4.44 8.79 -16.09
CA SER A 20 -4.58 9.07 -14.67
C SER A 20 -3.32 9.75 -14.16
N LEU A 21 -3.42 10.99 -13.68
CA LEU A 21 -2.33 11.71 -13.03
C LEU A 21 -2.75 12.05 -11.60
N GLY A 22 -2.14 11.41 -10.59
CA GLY A 22 -2.48 11.66 -9.19
C GLY A 22 -2.05 10.57 -8.24
N GLY A 23 -2.53 10.63 -6.99
CA GLY A 23 -2.32 9.61 -5.96
C GLY A 23 -3.15 8.34 -6.20
N GLY A 24 -3.09 7.40 -5.24
CA GLY A 24 -3.75 6.09 -5.35
C GLY A 24 -5.24 6.18 -5.68
N ILE A 25 -5.99 7.05 -4.99
CA ILE A 25 -7.44 7.24 -5.22
C ILE A 25 -7.72 7.63 -6.69
N THR A 26 -6.91 8.53 -7.25
CA THR A 26 -7.07 8.95 -8.65
C THR A 26 -6.84 7.78 -9.60
N GLY A 27 -5.78 7.00 -9.37
CA GLY A 27 -5.47 5.80 -10.15
C GLY A 27 -6.57 4.75 -10.06
N ASP A 28 -7.05 4.45 -8.85
CA ASP A 28 -8.11 3.47 -8.61
C ASP A 28 -9.41 3.85 -9.31
N VAL A 29 -9.85 5.11 -9.19
CA VAL A 29 -11.07 5.61 -9.82
C VAL A 29 -10.93 5.64 -11.34
N ALA A 30 -9.82 6.17 -11.87
CA ALA A 30 -9.60 6.25 -13.31
C ALA A 30 -9.52 4.86 -13.96
N GLY A 31 -8.79 3.93 -13.33
CA GLY A 31 -8.70 2.54 -13.79
C GLY A 31 -10.05 1.82 -13.76
N PHE A 32 -10.86 2.03 -12.70
CA PHE A 32 -12.20 1.45 -12.62
C PHE A 32 -13.13 2.04 -13.69
N VAL A 33 -13.12 3.37 -13.89
CA VAL A 33 -13.87 4.01 -14.98
C VAL A 33 -13.45 3.45 -16.34
N ALA A 34 -12.14 3.33 -16.57
CA ALA A 34 -11.62 2.77 -17.82
C ALA A 34 -12.05 1.31 -18.02
N SER A 35 -12.14 0.52 -16.95
CA SER A 35 -12.53 -0.90 -17.03
C SER A 35 -13.96 -1.13 -17.46
N ILE A 36 -14.88 -0.22 -17.09
CA ILE A 36 -16.31 -0.38 -17.35
C ILE A 36 -16.82 0.47 -18.53
N PHE A 37 -16.09 1.55 -18.89
CA PHE A 37 -16.48 2.39 -20.02
C PHE A 37 -16.42 1.61 -21.33
N LYS A 38 -17.56 1.49 -22.02
CA LYS A 38 -17.70 0.69 -23.26
C LYS A 38 -17.08 -0.71 -23.18
N ARG A 39 -17.10 -1.33 -22.01
CA ARG A 39 -16.50 -2.65 -21.65
C ARG A 39 -14.98 -2.68 -21.66
N GLY A 40 -14.35 -1.55 -21.44
CA GLY A 40 -12.92 -1.38 -21.30
C GLY A 40 -12.28 -0.49 -22.35
N ILE A 41 -11.54 0.52 -21.92
CA ILE A 41 -10.65 1.33 -22.76
C ILE A 41 -9.25 1.36 -22.12
N ASN A 42 -8.25 1.63 -22.95
CA ASN A 42 -6.88 1.69 -22.46
C ASN A 42 -6.70 2.81 -21.43
N PHE A 43 -5.84 2.59 -20.42
CA PHE A 43 -5.44 3.67 -19.54
C PHE A 43 -3.95 3.61 -19.20
N ILE A 44 -3.37 4.78 -18.94
CA ILE A 44 -2.03 5.00 -18.43
C ILE A 44 -2.15 5.56 -17.02
N ASN A 45 -1.33 5.06 -16.09
CA ASN A 45 -1.29 5.56 -14.74
C ASN A 45 0.02 6.30 -14.45
N ILE A 46 -0.09 7.54 -13.99
CA ILE A 46 1.04 8.41 -13.60
C ILE A 46 0.89 8.70 -12.09
N PRO A 47 1.39 7.80 -11.22
CA PRO A 47 1.25 7.95 -9.78
C PRO A 47 2.14 9.09 -9.26
N THR A 48 1.56 10.01 -8.48
CA THR A 48 2.27 11.19 -7.96
C THR A 48 2.62 11.10 -6.48
N THR A 49 2.20 10.03 -5.78
CA THR A 49 2.59 9.78 -4.38
C THR A 49 3.50 8.57 -4.27
N LEU A 50 4.39 8.54 -3.28
CA LEU A 50 5.27 7.40 -3.06
C LEU A 50 4.49 6.10 -2.87
N LEU A 51 3.41 6.13 -2.07
CA LEU A 51 2.52 4.98 -1.88
C LEU A 51 1.93 4.49 -3.20
N ALA A 52 1.50 5.41 -4.06
CA ALA A 52 0.95 5.02 -5.35
C ALA A 52 2.02 4.43 -6.28
N GLN A 53 3.23 4.98 -6.31
CA GLN A 53 4.32 4.47 -7.14
C GLN A 53 4.76 3.06 -6.76
N VAL A 54 4.86 2.76 -5.46
CA VAL A 54 5.37 1.47 -4.98
C VAL A 54 4.28 0.43 -4.74
N ASP A 55 3.01 0.86 -4.64
CA ASP A 55 1.93 -0.03 -4.28
C ASP A 55 0.72 0.07 -5.23
N SER A 56 -0.17 1.07 -5.11
CA SER A 56 -1.48 1.03 -5.76
C SER A 56 -1.43 1.02 -7.29
N ALA A 57 -0.42 1.64 -7.93
CA ALA A 57 -0.29 1.64 -9.38
C ALA A 57 0.13 0.27 -9.97
N VAL A 58 0.59 -0.67 -9.14
CA VAL A 58 1.06 -1.98 -9.56
C VAL A 58 0.08 -3.06 -9.13
N GLY A 59 -0.45 -3.83 -10.08
CA GLY A 59 -1.27 -5.01 -9.78
C GLY A 59 -2.74 -4.89 -10.13
N GLY A 60 -3.15 -3.81 -10.79
CA GLY A 60 -4.44 -3.67 -11.48
C GLY A 60 -5.67 -3.66 -10.58
N LYS A 61 -5.52 -3.57 -9.26
CA LYS A 61 -6.67 -3.35 -8.37
C LYS A 61 -7.18 -1.94 -8.60
N THR A 62 -8.41 -1.80 -9.10
CA THR A 62 -9.08 -0.53 -9.32
C THR A 62 -10.43 -0.53 -8.64
N GLY A 63 -10.90 0.62 -8.18
CA GLY A 63 -12.18 0.63 -7.48
C GLY A 63 -12.55 1.98 -6.90
N ILE A 64 -13.72 1.98 -6.27
CA ILE A 64 -14.30 3.14 -5.59
C ILE A 64 -14.77 2.77 -4.20
N ASN A 65 -14.78 3.76 -3.32
CA ASN A 65 -15.38 3.62 -2.00
C ASN A 65 -16.91 3.63 -2.08
N SER A 66 -17.55 2.92 -1.17
CA SER A 66 -18.98 2.92 -0.95
C SER A 66 -19.31 3.38 0.47
N ILE A 67 -20.60 3.58 0.77
CA ILE A 67 -21.08 3.85 2.15
C ILE A 67 -20.78 2.69 3.10
N HIS A 68 -20.58 1.48 2.57
CA HIS A 68 -20.32 0.26 3.34
C HIS A 68 -18.83 0.01 3.59
N GLY A 69 -17.92 0.76 2.94
CA GLY A 69 -16.48 0.64 3.14
C GLY A 69 -15.63 1.01 1.93
N LYS A 70 -14.31 0.99 2.15
CA LYS A 70 -13.32 1.32 1.12
C LYS A 70 -13.16 0.17 0.12
N ASN A 71 -13.00 0.53 -1.18
CA ASN A 71 -12.63 -0.37 -2.27
C ASN A 71 -13.52 -1.63 -2.41
N LEU A 72 -14.83 -1.51 -2.07
CA LEU A 72 -15.78 -2.62 -2.16
C LEU A 72 -16.30 -2.85 -3.58
N ILE A 73 -16.25 -1.82 -4.41
CA ILE A 73 -16.71 -1.85 -5.80
C ILE A 73 -15.49 -1.61 -6.67
N GLY A 74 -15.14 -2.59 -7.50
CA GLY A 74 -13.93 -2.47 -8.30
C GLY A 74 -13.75 -3.63 -9.29
N SER A 75 -12.63 -3.59 -9.98
CA SER A 75 -12.22 -4.60 -10.95
C SER A 75 -10.71 -4.78 -10.94
N PHE A 76 -10.24 -5.93 -11.41
CA PHE A 76 -8.84 -6.10 -11.78
C PHE A 76 -8.65 -5.61 -13.22
N TYR A 77 -8.07 -4.43 -13.38
CA TYR A 77 -7.84 -3.83 -14.69
C TYR A 77 -6.43 -3.24 -14.79
N GLN A 78 -5.59 -3.84 -15.61
CA GLN A 78 -4.18 -3.46 -15.72
C GLN A 78 -4.01 -2.20 -16.59
N PRO A 79 -3.22 -1.20 -16.15
CA PRO A 79 -2.81 -0.10 -17.01
C PRO A 79 -1.93 -0.61 -18.15
N LYS A 80 -2.00 0.02 -19.31
CA LYS A 80 -1.06 -0.26 -20.42
C LYS A 80 0.35 0.21 -20.12
N LEU A 81 0.48 1.25 -19.29
CA LEU A 81 1.75 1.81 -18.86
C LEU A 81 1.60 2.46 -17.49
N VAL A 82 2.62 2.32 -16.65
CA VAL A 82 2.78 3.07 -15.41
C VAL A 82 4.04 3.93 -15.54
N ILE A 83 3.90 5.25 -15.33
CA ILE A 83 5.03 6.19 -15.40
C ILE A 83 5.27 6.72 -13.99
N SER A 84 6.31 6.23 -13.31
CA SER A 84 6.71 6.68 -11.98
C SER A 84 7.82 7.73 -12.08
N ASP A 85 7.43 9.00 -12.08
CA ASP A 85 8.36 10.12 -12.03
C ASP A 85 8.59 10.53 -10.58
N THR A 86 9.86 10.46 -10.14
CA THR A 86 10.24 10.80 -8.75
C THR A 86 10.16 12.29 -8.46
N THR A 87 10.08 13.16 -9.47
CA THR A 87 9.97 14.61 -9.29
C THR A 87 8.67 15.01 -8.57
N PHE A 88 7.57 14.27 -8.80
CA PHE A 88 6.30 14.49 -8.08
C PHE A 88 6.42 14.30 -6.56
N ILE A 89 7.35 13.44 -6.12
CA ILE A 89 7.55 13.12 -4.70
C ILE A 89 8.10 14.31 -3.92
N ASN A 90 8.77 15.26 -4.58
CA ASN A 90 9.37 16.42 -3.93
C ASN A 90 8.36 17.27 -3.14
N SER A 91 7.11 17.33 -3.59
CA SER A 91 6.03 18.09 -2.94
C SER A 91 5.36 17.36 -1.77
N LEU A 92 5.62 16.06 -1.59
CA LEU A 92 4.95 15.26 -0.56
C LEU A 92 5.34 15.69 0.86
N SER A 93 4.39 15.67 1.76
CA SER A 93 4.63 15.84 3.18
C SER A 93 5.38 14.63 3.78
N ARG A 94 5.99 14.82 4.96
CA ARG A 94 6.61 13.71 5.71
C ARG A 94 5.64 12.56 5.95
N LYS A 95 4.38 12.82 6.25
CA LYS A 95 3.35 11.80 6.48
C LYS A 95 3.09 10.95 5.23
N GLU A 96 3.02 11.57 4.06
CA GLU A 96 2.85 10.87 2.79
C GLU A 96 4.07 10.04 2.42
N MET A 97 5.27 10.56 2.70
CA MET A 97 6.51 9.79 2.55
C MET A 97 6.51 8.54 3.43
N VAL A 98 6.10 8.66 4.69
CA VAL A 98 5.99 7.52 5.62
C VAL A 98 4.98 6.48 5.11
N CYS A 99 3.86 6.91 4.51
CA CYS A 99 2.88 5.98 3.94
C CYS A 99 3.48 5.09 2.84
N GLY A 100 4.20 5.67 1.89
CA GLY A 100 4.86 4.88 0.84
C GLY A 100 6.07 4.09 1.36
N TYR A 101 6.84 4.68 2.27
CA TYR A 101 7.98 4.00 2.90
C TYR A 101 7.57 2.73 3.68
N ALA A 102 6.42 2.74 4.34
CA ALA A 102 5.89 1.56 5.02
C ALA A 102 5.73 0.37 4.07
N GLU A 103 5.25 0.61 2.86
CA GLU A 103 5.13 -0.42 1.82
C GLU A 103 6.48 -0.89 1.27
N ILE A 104 7.43 0.03 1.07
CA ILE A 104 8.80 -0.32 0.68
C ILE A 104 9.43 -1.26 1.72
N LEU A 105 9.32 -0.90 2.99
CA LEU A 105 9.84 -1.71 4.09
C LEU A 105 9.15 -3.09 4.15
N LYS A 106 7.82 -3.13 4.03
CA LYS A 106 7.05 -4.37 3.94
C LYS A 106 7.56 -5.27 2.82
N HIS A 107 7.73 -4.75 1.61
CA HIS A 107 8.22 -5.51 0.45
C HIS A 107 9.60 -6.12 0.71
N SER A 108 10.49 -5.37 1.36
CA SER A 108 11.83 -5.87 1.70
C SER A 108 11.79 -7.02 2.71
N ILE A 109 10.95 -6.89 3.76
CA ILE A 109 10.82 -7.91 4.82
C ILE A 109 10.30 -9.23 4.25
N ILE A 110 9.29 -9.19 3.40
CA ILE A 110 8.64 -10.41 2.88
C ILE A 110 9.46 -11.12 1.80
N LYS A 111 10.37 -10.44 1.09
CA LYS A 111 10.98 -11.03 -0.11
C LYS A 111 12.48 -10.88 -0.26
N ASP A 112 13.12 -9.80 0.19
CA ASP A 112 14.51 -9.49 -0.18
C ASP A 112 15.34 -9.08 1.04
N LYS A 113 16.06 -10.06 1.62
CA LYS A 113 16.95 -9.84 2.78
C LYS A 113 18.05 -8.80 2.51
N ASN A 114 18.54 -8.72 1.27
CA ASN A 114 19.59 -7.77 0.91
C ASN A 114 19.02 -6.36 0.80
N PHE A 115 17.82 -6.25 0.24
CA PHE A 115 17.09 -4.97 0.21
C PHE A 115 16.75 -4.50 1.62
N PHE A 116 16.34 -5.41 2.53
CA PHE A 116 16.11 -5.06 3.94
C PHE A 116 17.40 -4.54 4.63
N LYS A 117 18.55 -5.23 4.46
CA LYS A 117 19.84 -4.76 4.95
C LYS A 117 20.24 -3.39 4.38
N TRP A 118 19.92 -3.14 3.12
CA TRP A 118 20.18 -1.87 2.47
C TRP A 118 19.30 -0.75 3.07
N LEU A 119 18.01 -1.04 3.34
CA LEU A 119 17.11 -0.10 4.00
C LEU A 119 17.54 0.27 5.41
N GLU A 120 18.14 -0.64 6.19
CA GLU A 120 18.70 -0.33 7.53
C GLU A 120 19.69 0.85 7.49
N LYS A 121 20.37 1.05 6.36
CA LYS A 121 21.37 2.11 6.19
C LYS A 121 20.83 3.34 5.47
N ASN A 122 19.81 3.16 4.62
CA ASN A 122 19.38 4.19 3.64
C ASN A 122 17.98 4.73 3.88
N SER A 123 17.26 4.28 4.92
CA SER A 123 15.89 4.72 5.21
C SER A 123 15.78 6.23 5.40
N LYS A 124 16.73 6.85 6.08
CA LYS A 124 16.80 8.29 6.28
C LYS A 124 16.88 9.03 4.94
N ALA A 125 17.77 8.62 4.05
CA ALA A 125 17.95 9.22 2.75
C ALA A 125 16.68 9.14 1.88
N ILE A 126 15.97 8.00 1.89
CA ILE A 126 14.68 7.85 1.20
C ILE A 126 13.65 8.83 1.74
N LEU A 127 13.52 8.91 3.07
CA LEU A 127 12.55 9.77 3.73
C LEU A 127 12.87 11.26 3.59
N GLU A 128 14.14 11.60 3.35
CA GLU A 128 14.63 12.93 2.96
C GLU A 128 14.59 13.18 1.45
N LYS A 129 14.01 12.23 0.69
CA LYS A 129 13.82 12.32 -0.76
C LYS A 129 15.13 12.42 -1.57
N LYS A 130 16.22 11.80 -1.07
CA LYS A 130 17.47 11.71 -1.85
C LYS A 130 17.21 10.87 -3.09
N ASN A 131 17.44 11.47 -4.27
CA ASN A 131 16.93 10.93 -5.53
C ASN A 131 17.46 9.53 -5.88
N SER A 132 18.74 9.26 -5.62
CA SER A 132 19.34 7.96 -5.96
C SER A 132 18.78 6.83 -5.11
N GLU A 133 18.70 7.03 -3.78
CA GLU A 133 18.17 6.05 -2.83
C GLU A 133 16.66 5.86 -3.00
N LEU A 134 15.94 6.95 -3.27
CA LEU A 134 14.51 6.93 -3.52
C LEU A 134 14.19 6.14 -4.81
N THR A 135 14.86 6.45 -5.91
CA THR A 135 14.68 5.75 -7.19
C THR A 135 15.01 4.27 -7.09
N TYR A 136 16.12 3.93 -6.41
CA TYR A 136 16.47 2.54 -6.15
C TYR A 136 15.40 1.80 -5.35
N ALA A 137 14.92 2.43 -4.27
CA ALA A 137 13.89 1.83 -3.40
C ALA A 137 12.57 1.62 -4.14
N ILE A 138 12.12 2.59 -4.94
CA ILE A 138 10.91 2.47 -5.77
C ILE A 138 11.08 1.30 -6.77
N LYS A 139 12.18 1.26 -7.51
CA LYS A 139 12.45 0.19 -8.48
C LYS A 139 12.43 -1.19 -7.82
N LYS A 140 13.13 -1.36 -6.69
CA LYS A 140 13.16 -2.62 -5.95
C LYS A 140 11.78 -3.03 -5.44
N SER A 141 11.03 -2.09 -4.89
CA SER A 141 9.68 -2.31 -4.37
C SER A 141 8.72 -2.75 -5.49
N CYS A 142 8.73 -2.06 -6.64
CA CYS A 142 7.92 -2.44 -7.81
C CYS A 142 8.27 -3.83 -8.32
N LEU A 143 9.56 -4.18 -8.42
CA LEU A 143 10.00 -5.52 -8.85
C LEU A 143 9.49 -6.62 -7.92
N ILE A 144 9.54 -6.38 -6.59
CA ILE A 144 9.02 -7.33 -5.61
C ILE A 144 7.51 -7.48 -5.76
N LYS A 145 6.77 -6.37 -5.87
CA LYS A 145 5.31 -6.43 -6.01
C LYS A 145 4.91 -7.12 -7.31
N THR A 146 5.54 -6.77 -8.44
CA THR A 146 5.31 -7.39 -9.74
C THR A 146 5.57 -8.90 -9.71
N HIS A 147 6.59 -9.35 -8.97
CA HIS A 147 6.87 -10.79 -8.80
C HIS A 147 5.67 -11.56 -8.24
N PHE A 148 4.96 -11.00 -7.25
CA PHE A 148 3.77 -11.63 -6.68
C PHE A 148 2.53 -11.46 -7.56
N VAL A 149 2.33 -10.27 -8.12
CA VAL A 149 1.19 -9.96 -9.01
C VAL A 149 1.18 -10.86 -10.24
N ASN A 150 2.32 -11.05 -10.90
CA ASN A 150 2.40 -11.88 -12.11
C ASN A 150 2.09 -13.36 -11.86
N ARG A 151 2.26 -13.82 -10.61
CA ARG A 151 1.98 -15.21 -10.22
C ARG A 151 0.57 -15.42 -9.68
N ASP A 152 -0.06 -14.33 -9.24
CA ASP A 152 -1.40 -14.38 -8.65
C ASP A 152 -2.10 -13.04 -8.86
N VAL A 153 -2.60 -12.82 -10.07
CA VAL A 153 -3.24 -11.55 -10.47
C VAL A 153 -4.45 -11.25 -9.59
N ASN A 154 -5.25 -12.26 -9.26
CA ASN A 154 -6.52 -12.12 -8.56
C ASN A 154 -6.42 -12.25 -7.03
N GLU A 155 -5.20 -12.37 -6.48
CA GLU A 155 -4.96 -12.48 -5.02
C GLU A 155 -5.73 -13.62 -4.34
N LYS A 156 -5.67 -14.81 -4.94
CA LYS A 156 -6.30 -16.01 -4.39
C LYS A 156 -5.35 -16.89 -3.57
N GLY A 157 -4.07 -16.54 -3.49
CA GLY A 157 -3.05 -17.33 -2.81
C GLY A 157 -1.75 -16.56 -2.57
N LEU A 158 -0.74 -16.77 -3.41
CA LEU A 158 0.61 -16.25 -3.19
C LEU A 158 0.69 -14.73 -2.98
N ARG A 159 -0.13 -13.96 -3.69
CA ARG A 159 -0.17 -12.49 -3.57
C ARG A 159 -0.66 -12.03 -2.19
N MET A 160 -1.36 -12.87 -1.43
CA MET A 160 -1.83 -12.54 -0.08
C MET A 160 -0.68 -12.23 0.89
N ILE A 161 0.55 -12.68 0.62
CA ILE A 161 1.74 -12.32 1.42
C ILE A 161 1.97 -10.79 1.46
N LEU A 162 1.52 -10.05 0.44
CA LEU A 162 1.58 -8.58 0.40
C LEU A 162 0.72 -7.92 1.50
N ASN A 163 -0.13 -8.69 2.18
CA ASN A 163 -0.94 -8.23 3.29
C ASN A 163 -0.23 -8.30 4.66
N PHE A 164 1.05 -8.65 4.70
CA PHE A 164 1.84 -8.59 5.92
C PHE A 164 1.71 -7.20 6.57
N GLY A 165 1.37 -7.16 7.85
CA GLY A 165 1.05 -5.95 8.60
C GLY A 165 -0.38 -5.43 8.44
N HIS A 166 -1.12 -5.86 7.39
CA HIS A 166 -2.42 -5.27 7.06
C HIS A 166 -3.57 -5.77 7.94
N THR A 167 -3.52 -6.97 8.46
CA THR A 167 -4.56 -7.48 9.36
C THR A 167 -4.74 -6.57 10.58
N PHE A 168 -3.65 -6.23 11.24
CA PHE A 168 -3.70 -5.27 12.35
C PHE A 168 -3.87 -3.82 11.88
N ALA A 169 -3.31 -3.45 10.73
CA ALA A 169 -3.46 -2.10 10.19
C ALA A 169 -4.93 -1.77 9.92
N HIS A 170 -5.67 -2.64 9.26
CA HIS A 170 -7.10 -2.47 9.00
C HIS A 170 -7.90 -2.36 10.29
N ALA A 171 -7.63 -3.21 11.29
CA ALA A 171 -8.28 -3.11 12.59
C ALA A 171 -8.02 -1.76 13.28
N ILE A 172 -6.79 -1.23 13.18
CA ILE A 172 -6.41 0.09 13.69
C ILE A 172 -7.13 1.21 12.92
N GLU A 173 -7.20 1.14 11.59
CA GLU A 173 -7.91 2.12 10.76
C GLU A 173 -9.39 2.14 11.06
N ILE A 174 -10.06 0.98 11.15
CA ILE A 174 -11.49 0.85 11.46
C ILE A 174 -11.77 1.41 12.86
N LYS A 175 -11.01 1.01 13.88
CA LYS A 175 -11.15 1.51 15.25
C LYS A 175 -11.03 3.03 15.34
N ASN A 176 -10.25 3.64 14.47
CA ASN A 176 -10.09 5.10 14.41
C ASN A 176 -11.05 5.77 13.40
N ASN A 177 -12.09 5.06 12.93
CA ASN A 177 -13.07 5.54 11.94
C ASN A 177 -12.40 6.13 10.69
N PHE A 178 -11.29 5.54 10.24
CA PHE A 178 -10.50 6.04 9.12
C PHE A 178 -10.11 7.52 9.23
N SER A 179 -9.97 8.01 10.46
CA SER A 179 -9.66 9.42 10.72
C SER A 179 -8.25 9.77 10.26
N LYS A 180 -8.03 11.05 9.91
CA LYS A 180 -6.70 11.57 9.55
C LYS A 180 -5.67 11.57 10.71
N LYS A 181 -6.08 11.15 11.92
CA LYS A 181 -5.21 11.08 13.10
C LYS A 181 -4.15 10.00 12.99
N ILE A 182 -4.47 8.89 12.30
CA ILE A 182 -3.54 7.80 12.01
C ILE A 182 -3.56 7.58 10.51
N THR A 183 -2.42 7.70 9.88
CA THR A 183 -2.28 7.45 8.44
C THR A 183 -2.21 5.95 8.16
N HIS A 184 -2.49 5.55 6.91
CA HIS A 184 -2.35 4.17 6.47
C HIS A 184 -0.94 3.63 6.77
N GLY A 185 0.12 4.38 6.44
CA GLY A 185 1.49 3.94 6.70
C GLY A 185 1.78 3.73 8.19
N GLU A 186 1.31 4.60 9.07
CA GLU A 186 1.47 4.42 10.53
C GLU A 186 0.72 3.18 11.04
N ALA A 187 -0.45 2.89 10.47
CA ALA A 187 -1.19 1.67 10.78
C ALA A 187 -0.43 0.42 10.31
N VAL A 188 0.10 0.43 9.06
CA VAL A 188 0.90 -0.68 8.51
C VAL A 188 2.20 -0.88 9.29
N LEU A 189 2.92 0.19 9.64
CA LEU A 189 4.11 0.10 10.50
C LEU A 189 3.79 -0.57 11.85
N SER A 190 2.67 -0.20 12.46
CA SER A 190 2.21 -0.81 13.72
C SER A 190 1.83 -2.28 13.53
N GLY A 191 1.15 -2.60 12.45
CA GLY A 191 0.76 -3.96 12.07
C GLY A 191 1.98 -4.86 11.85
N MET A 192 3.00 -4.37 11.14
CA MET A 192 4.25 -5.13 10.95
C MET A 192 4.94 -5.47 12.27
N ILE A 193 4.98 -4.56 13.25
CA ILE A 193 5.51 -4.85 14.60
C ILE A 193 4.70 -5.96 15.27
N LEU A 194 3.37 -5.87 15.24
CA LEU A 194 2.48 -6.84 15.91
C LEU A 194 2.58 -8.23 15.27
N GLU A 195 2.54 -8.31 13.94
CA GLU A 195 2.66 -9.58 13.21
C GLU A 195 4.05 -10.20 13.35
N THR A 196 5.12 -9.40 13.30
CA THR A 196 6.48 -9.90 13.54
C THR A 196 6.62 -10.44 14.97
N LYS A 197 6.11 -9.73 15.97
CA LYS A 197 6.13 -10.20 17.36
C LYS A 197 5.37 -11.51 17.53
N LEU A 198 4.21 -11.63 16.89
CA LEU A 198 3.43 -12.87 16.89
C LEU A 198 4.20 -14.01 16.21
N SER A 199 4.86 -13.74 15.08
CA SER A 199 5.66 -14.72 14.34
C SER A 199 6.89 -15.20 15.15
N GLU A 200 7.54 -14.30 15.90
CA GLU A 200 8.64 -14.69 16.80
C GLU A 200 8.13 -15.54 17.99
N LEU A 201 6.99 -15.18 18.58
CA LEU A 201 6.36 -15.95 19.66
C LEU A 201 5.94 -17.36 19.19
N LYS A 202 5.45 -17.46 17.95
CA LYS A 202 5.08 -18.73 17.30
C LYS A 202 6.30 -19.48 16.74
N LYS A 203 7.52 -18.94 16.86
CA LYS A 203 8.77 -19.51 16.30
C LYS A 203 8.73 -19.70 14.77
N ILE A 204 7.96 -18.88 14.06
CA ILE A 204 7.85 -18.90 12.60
C ILE A 204 9.01 -18.14 11.96
N CYS A 205 9.51 -17.08 12.62
CA CYS A 205 10.66 -16.32 12.16
C CYS A 205 11.76 -16.24 13.22
N THR A 206 12.96 -15.78 12.81
CA THR A 206 14.11 -15.63 13.70
C THR A 206 13.92 -14.46 14.68
N ARG A 207 14.38 -14.61 15.91
CA ARG A 207 14.14 -13.67 17.03
C ARG A 207 14.68 -12.25 16.86
N ASN A 208 15.49 -11.93 15.88
CA ASN A 208 16.09 -10.59 15.80
C ASN A 208 15.43 -9.65 14.77
N ILE A 209 14.43 -10.13 14.04
CA ILE A 209 13.77 -9.32 12.99
C ILE A 209 12.99 -8.16 13.61
N LEU A 210 12.27 -8.42 14.70
CA LEU A 210 11.50 -7.39 15.40
C LEU A 210 12.41 -6.24 15.88
N GLU A 211 13.55 -6.55 16.47
CA GLU A 211 14.47 -5.52 16.97
C GLU A 211 15.11 -4.71 15.84
N ARG A 212 15.41 -5.35 14.71
CA ARG A 212 15.89 -4.66 13.51
C ARG A 212 14.85 -3.69 12.93
N ILE A 213 13.58 -4.10 12.87
CA ILE A 213 12.48 -3.23 12.44
C ILE A 213 12.32 -2.06 13.40
N LYS A 214 12.33 -2.32 14.72
CA LYS A 214 12.24 -1.26 15.74
C LYS A 214 13.40 -0.27 15.64
N LYS A 215 14.61 -0.75 15.37
CA LYS A 215 15.78 0.11 15.17
C LYS A 215 15.57 1.08 14.01
N ILE A 216 15.12 0.59 12.84
CA ILE A 216 14.77 1.45 11.70
C ILE A 216 13.73 2.51 12.11
N TYR A 217 12.71 2.14 12.89
CA TYR A 217 11.67 3.07 13.30
C TYR A 217 12.22 4.16 14.23
N LEU A 218 13.05 3.80 15.19
CA LEU A 218 13.65 4.75 16.13
C LEU A 218 14.59 5.72 15.42
N GLU A 219 15.51 5.20 14.60
CA GLU A 219 16.50 6.00 13.88
C GLU A 219 15.88 6.99 12.88
N ASN A 220 14.68 6.68 12.39
CA ASN A 220 13.98 7.49 11.40
C ASN A 220 12.77 8.25 11.97
N HIS A 221 12.60 8.27 13.28
CA HIS A 221 11.48 8.93 13.97
C HIS A 221 10.11 8.54 13.37
N LEU A 222 9.94 7.25 13.03
CA LEU A 222 8.68 6.76 12.49
C LEU A 222 7.70 6.57 13.64
N SER A 223 6.55 7.26 13.53
CA SER A 223 5.47 7.09 14.48
C SER A 223 4.78 5.75 14.24
N TYR A 224 4.77 4.91 15.26
CA TYR A 224 3.94 3.71 15.29
C TYR A 224 3.16 3.69 16.59
N THR A 225 1.89 3.37 16.50
CA THR A 225 0.97 3.42 17.66
C THR A 225 1.17 2.25 18.63
N TYR A 226 2.25 1.46 18.46
CA TYR A 226 2.54 0.29 19.29
C TYR A 226 2.56 0.59 20.80
N LYS A 227 3.09 1.75 21.22
CA LYS A 227 3.06 2.16 22.65
C LYS A 227 1.64 2.24 23.19
N LYS A 228 0.64 2.58 22.36
CA LYS A 228 -0.79 2.58 22.72
C LYS A 228 -1.39 1.17 22.77
N PHE A 229 -0.76 0.19 22.12
CA PHE A 229 -1.20 -1.22 22.06
C PHE A 229 -0.32 -2.16 22.87
N SER A 230 0.58 -1.64 23.70
CA SER A 230 1.55 -2.45 24.46
C SER A 230 0.93 -3.14 25.69
N ASN A 231 -0.24 -2.75 26.15
CA ASN A 231 -0.95 -3.40 27.25
C ASN A 231 -2.05 -4.37 26.75
N LYS A 232 -2.36 -5.38 27.56
CA LYS A 232 -3.38 -6.41 27.23
C LYS A 232 -4.73 -5.80 26.82
N ASN A 233 -5.18 -4.74 27.50
CA ASN A 233 -6.46 -4.09 27.25
C ASN A 233 -6.52 -3.43 25.85
N SER A 234 -5.40 -2.94 25.35
CA SER A 234 -5.35 -2.29 24.04
C SER A 234 -5.43 -3.29 22.89
N ILE A 235 -4.84 -4.48 23.05
CA ILE A 235 -4.92 -5.58 22.07
C ILE A 235 -6.31 -6.20 22.07
N SER A 236 -6.87 -6.47 23.26
CA SER A 236 -8.26 -7.00 23.35
C SER A 236 -9.28 -6.09 22.71
N ASN A 237 -9.08 -4.77 22.74
CA ASN A 237 -9.92 -3.79 22.05
C ASN A 237 -9.78 -3.80 20.52
N LEU A 238 -8.83 -4.54 19.93
CA LEU A 238 -8.73 -4.75 18.48
C LEU A 238 -9.38 -6.07 18.04
N LEU A 239 -9.59 -7.03 18.95
CA LEU A 239 -10.11 -8.36 18.62
C LEU A 239 -11.44 -8.34 17.85
N PRO A 240 -12.44 -7.49 18.17
CA PRO A 240 -13.68 -7.44 17.41
C PRO A 240 -13.46 -7.04 15.94
N PHE A 241 -12.50 -6.15 15.70
CA PHE A 241 -12.17 -5.66 14.35
C PHE A 241 -11.31 -6.66 13.55
N LEU A 242 -10.48 -7.46 14.23
CA LEU A 242 -9.72 -8.54 13.62
C LEU A 242 -10.61 -9.68 13.14
N LYS A 243 -11.68 -10.00 13.89
CA LYS A 243 -12.64 -11.05 13.50
C LYS A 243 -13.47 -10.67 12.27
N ASN A 244 -13.69 -9.39 12.05
CA ASN A 244 -14.45 -8.86 10.91
C ASN A 244 -13.57 -8.51 9.71
N ASP A 245 -12.27 -8.84 9.71
CA ASP A 245 -11.44 -8.67 8.52
C ASP A 245 -11.97 -9.60 7.43
N LYS A 246 -12.25 -9.03 6.25
CA LYS A 246 -12.84 -9.71 5.08
C LYS A 246 -12.11 -10.97 4.61
N LYS A 247 -10.96 -11.25 5.19
CA LYS A 247 -10.09 -12.38 4.86
C LYS A 247 -10.28 -13.58 5.77
N ASN A 248 -11.14 -13.46 6.80
CA ASN A 248 -11.46 -14.55 7.73
C ASN A 248 -12.75 -15.29 7.36
N ASN A 249 -13.25 -15.15 6.13
CA ASN A 249 -14.41 -15.90 5.64
C ASN A 249 -13.96 -17.15 4.87
N ASP A 250 -13.25 -18.04 5.57
CA ASP A 250 -13.12 -19.48 5.24
C ASP A 250 -12.91 -20.26 6.53
#